data_067ee6ff1e59d31d8fa7131958d1dc52
#
_entry.id   067ee6ff1e59d31d8fa7131958d1dc52
#
_cell.length_a   1.000
_cell.length_b   1.000
_cell.length_c   1.000
_cell.angle_alpha   90.00
_cell.angle_beta   90.00
_cell.angle_gamma   90.00
#
_symmetry.space_group_name_H-M   'P 1'
#
loop_
_entity.id
_entity.type
_entity.pdbx_description
1 polymer ?
#
loop_
_entity_poly.entity_id
_entity_poly.type
_entity_poly.pdbx_seq_one_letter_code
_entity_poly.pdbx_strand_id
1 'polypeptide(L)'
;MVAPFDLLRSGFPYYMTLGQRRVTSNPMDIGFGKENVYVLTRGGLGNEVRVINWDDENLGTRGGASLFQWPVALLVDDEENLYVSDEANHKIVIMDKEGEHIRSFGEQGSEPGKLDRPSGMVFDAEGNIIVSDTVNNRIQRFTTEGELLQCFGESGSDEGAFSMPWGVTVDQSGNIYVADWKNDR
;
A
#
# COMPACT_ATOMS: atom_id res chain seq x y z
N MET A 1 10.47 -8.20 -29.70
CA MET A 1 10.82 -9.09 -28.59
C MET A 1 9.69 -10.07 -28.43
N VAL A 2 9.93 -11.38 -28.50
CA VAL A 2 8.89 -12.39 -28.34
C VAL A 2 8.67 -12.56 -26.84
N ALA A 3 7.43 -12.42 -26.36
CA ALA A 3 7.10 -12.63 -24.96
C ALA A 3 7.50 -14.06 -24.56
N PRO A 4 8.32 -14.25 -23.53
CA PRO A 4 8.81 -15.57 -23.15
C PRO A 4 7.74 -16.48 -22.56
N PHE A 5 6.57 -15.95 -22.23
CA PHE A 5 5.46 -16.68 -21.64
C PHE A 5 4.14 -16.31 -22.32
N ASP A 6 3.31 -17.31 -22.53
CA ASP A 6 2.00 -17.16 -23.15
C ASP A 6 0.95 -16.64 -22.16
N LEU A 7 1.19 -15.44 -21.59
CA LEU A 7 0.19 -14.71 -20.82
C LEU A 7 -0.95 -14.15 -21.70
N LEU A 8 -0.79 -14.24 -23.01
CA LEU A 8 -1.80 -13.82 -23.98
C LEU A 8 -3.11 -14.60 -23.85
N ARG A 9 -3.09 -15.77 -23.23
CA ARG A 9 -4.31 -16.55 -22.94
C ARG A 9 -5.26 -15.87 -21.97
N SER A 10 -4.75 -14.94 -21.13
CA SER A 10 -5.57 -14.19 -20.19
C SER A 10 -6.08 -12.86 -20.74
N GLY A 11 -5.72 -12.51 -21.98
CA GLY A 11 -6.10 -11.22 -22.59
C GLY A 11 -5.25 -10.03 -22.15
N PHE A 12 -4.22 -10.24 -21.30
CA PHE A 12 -3.28 -9.19 -20.89
C PHE A 12 -1.99 -9.30 -21.69
N PRO A 13 -1.64 -8.30 -22.52
CA PRO A 13 -0.39 -8.32 -23.25
C PRO A 13 0.79 -8.21 -22.28
N TYR A 14 1.74 -9.14 -22.38
CA TYR A 14 3.02 -9.02 -21.70
C TYR A 14 3.81 -7.89 -22.34
N TYR A 15 4.22 -6.92 -21.55
CA TYR A 15 4.99 -5.77 -22.01
C TYR A 15 6.47 -5.90 -21.69
N MET A 16 6.81 -6.07 -20.42
CA MET A 16 8.20 -6.25 -19.98
C MET A 16 8.29 -6.95 -18.63
N THR A 17 9.48 -7.40 -18.28
CA THR A 17 9.82 -7.85 -16.92
C THR A 17 10.87 -6.92 -16.35
N LEU A 18 10.64 -6.42 -15.14
CA LEU A 18 11.60 -5.67 -14.36
C LEU A 18 12.12 -6.51 -13.19
N GLY A 19 13.30 -6.17 -12.68
CA GLY A 19 13.88 -6.82 -11.51
C GLY A 19 14.46 -8.21 -11.79
N GLN A 20 14.80 -8.55 -13.03
CA GLN A 20 15.35 -9.86 -13.40
C GLN A 20 16.62 -10.24 -12.66
N ARG A 21 17.37 -9.26 -12.15
CA ARG A 21 18.63 -9.44 -11.43
C ARG A 21 18.48 -9.70 -9.94
N ARG A 22 17.28 -10.10 -9.49
CA ARG A 22 16.98 -10.36 -8.07
C ARG A 22 17.27 -9.15 -7.17
N VAL A 23 16.90 -7.96 -7.62
CA VAL A 23 17.08 -6.73 -6.86
C VAL A 23 16.09 -6.57 -5.70
N THR A 24 15.06 -7.39 -5.66
CA THR A 24 14.04 -7.39 -4.61
C THR A 24 13.98 -8.75 -3.89
N SER A 25 13.76 -8.72 -2.58
CA SER A 25 13.46 -9.89 -1.76
C SER A 25 12.16 -9.65 -1.00
N ASN A 26 11.32 -10.69 -0.90
CA ASN A 26 10.03 -10.63 -0.20
C ASN A 26 9.20 -9.37 -0.55
N PRO A 27 8.86 -9.15 -1.83
CA PRO A 27 8.04 -8.01 -2.23
C PRO A 27 6.66 -8.12 -1.59
N MET A 28 6.18 -7.01 -1.05
CA MET A 28 4.87 -6.89 -0.40
C MET A 28 3.87 -6.16 -1.29
N ASP A 29 4.33 -5.06 -1.91
CA ASP A 29 3.49 -4.20 -2.72
C ASP A 29 4.33 -3.49 -3.79
N ILE A 30 3.66 -2.91 -4.79
CA ILE A 30 4.29 -2.21 -5.89
C ILE A 30 3.53 -0.91 -6.20
N GLY A 31 4.25 0.19 -6.28
CA GLY A 31 3.74 1.49 -6.69
C GLY A 31 4.40 1.96 -7.98
N PHE A 32 3.69 2.77 -8.73
CA PHE A 32 4.17 3.32 -10.00
C PHE A 32 4.24 4.83 -9.92
N GLY A 33 5.42 5.38 -10.12
CA GLY A 33 5.65 6.79 -10.35
C GLY A 33 5.73 7.10 -11.84
N LYS A 34 6.08 8.34 -12.18
CA LYS A 34 6.20 8.81 -13.58
C LYS A 34 7.38 8.15 -14.30
N GLU A 35 8.50 8.02 -13.61
CA GLU A 35 9.75 7.49 -14.17
C GLU A 35 10.20 6.19 -13.53
N ASN A 36 9.67 5.85 -12.37
CA ASN A 36 10.13 4.76 -11.54
C ASN A 36 9.01 3.80 -11.12
N VAL A 37 9.43 2.58 -10.82
CA VAL A 37 8.65 1.56 -10.15
C VAL A 37 9.21 1.40 -8.73
N TYR A 38 8.35 1.46 -7.76
CA TYR A 38 8.64 1.35 -6.34
C TYR A 38 8.16 0.00 -5.83
N VAL A 39 9.04 -0.80 -5.26
CA VAL A 39 8.72 -2.13 -4.74
C VAL A 39 8.95 -2.15 -3.23
N LEU A 40 7.87 -2.24 -2.48
CA LEU A 40 7.93 -2.40 -1.03
C LEU A 40 8.41 -3.80 -0.69
N THR A 41 9.42 -3.91 0.16
CA THR A 41 9.97 -5.18 0.63
C THR A 41 9.89 -5.29 2.15
N ARG A 42 9.75 -6.52 2.66
CA ARG A 42 9.67 -6.78 4.10
C ARG A 42 10.50 -7.98 4.50
N GLY A 43 11.35 -7.81 5.52
CA GLY A 43 12.25 -8.86 5.97
C GLY A 43 13.39 -9.13 4.96
N GLY A 44 14.09 -10.23 5.12
CA GLY A 44 15.19 -10.58 4.22
C GLY A 44 16.35 -9.57 4.27
N LEU A 45 16.47 -8.77 3.22
CA LEU A 45 17.51 -7.74 3.11
C LEU A 45 17.15 -6.43 3.81
N GLY A 46 15.88 -6.23 4.19
CA GLY A 46 15.42 -5.03 4.90
C GLY A 46 13.93 -4.76 4.71
N ASN A 47 13.43 -3.83 5.51
CA ASN A 47 12.11 -3.22 5.34
C ASN A 47 12.33 -1.91 4.60
N GLU A 48 12.20 -1.91 3.29
CA GLU A 48 12.58 -0.79 2.44
C GLU A 48 11.73 -0.72 1.17
N VAL A 49 11.73 0.41 0.50
CA VAL A 49 11.18 0.56 -0.84
C VAL A 49 12.33 0.54 -1.84
N ARG A 50 12.36 -0.45 -2.70
CA ARG A 50 13.31 -0.57 -3.81
C ARG A 50 12.82 0.28 -4.98
N VAL A 51 13.74 1.04 -5.60
CA VAL A 51 13.43 1.89 -6.76
C VAL A 51 14.09 1.30 -8.00
N ILE A 52 13.31 1.10 -9.05
CA ILE A 52 13.74 0.57 -10.34
C ILE A 52 13.17 1.48 -11.43
N ASN A 53 13.98 1.94 -12.37
CA ASN A 53 13.46 2.67 -13.51
C ASN A 53 12.94 1.73 -14.61
N TRP A 54 12.34 2.29 -15.66
CA TRP A 54 11.78 1.52 -16.78
C TRP A 54 12.84 0.87 -17.66
N ASP A 55 14.12 1.21 -17.50
CA ASP A 55 15.28 0.59 -18.16
C ASP A 55 15.86 -0.60 -17.36
N ASP A 56 15.15 -1.04 -16.28
CA ASP A 56 15.56 -2.11 -15.36
C ASP A 56 16.83 -1.79 -14.56
N GLU A 57 17.11 -0.51 -14.35
CA GLU A 57 18.21 -0.07 -13.49
C GLU A 57 17.75 0.06 -12.04
N ASN A 58 18.53 -0.52 -11.14
CA ASN A 58 18.31 -0.40 -9.70
C ASN A 58 18.85 0.95 -9.19
N LEU A 59 17.95 1.83 -8.78
CA LEU A 59 18.27 3.16 -8.26
C LEU A 59 18.45 3.20 -6.74
N GLY A 60 18.57 2.03 -6.10
CA GLY A 60 18.77 1.91 -4.67
C GLY A 60 17.47 1.73 -3.89
N THR A 61 17.49 2.15 -2.64
CA THR A 61 16.37 1.99 -1.70
C THR A 61 15.97 3.29 -1.04
N ARG A 62 14.73 3.35 -0.56
CA ARG A 62 14.16 4.45 0.20
C ARG A 62 13.62 3.93 1.52
N GLY A 63 13.67 4.74 2.58
CA GLY A 63 13.24 4.35 3.91
C GLY A 63 14.20 3.34 4.56
N GLY A 64 13.66 2.33 5.22
CA GLY A 64 14.41 1.31 5.93
C GLY A 64 13.91 1.08 7.36
N ALA A 65 14.63 0.24 8.11
CA ALA A 65 14.24 -0.17 9.47
C ALA A 65 14.11 0.97 10.49
N SER A 66 14.66 2.14 10.18
CA SER A 66 14.47 3.35 11.00
C SER A 66 13.09 3.99 10.82
N LEU A 67 12.43 3.77 9.69
CA LEU A 67 11.09 4.31 9.37
C LEU A 67 10.00 3.26 9.51
N PHE A 68 10.26 2.01 9.06
CA PHE A 68 9.28 0.93 9.01
C PHE A 68 9.68 -0.23 9.89
N GLN A 69 8.73 -0.79 10.63
CA GLN A 69 8.94 -2.02 11.39
C GLN A 69 8.28 -3.24 10.72
N TRP A 70 7.07 -3.08 10.17
CA TRP A 70 6.34 -4.15 9.47
C TRP A 70 5.49 -3.57 8.34
N PRO A 71 6.13 -3.08 7.26
CA PRO A 71 5.42 -2.43 6.16
C PRO A 71 4.58 -3.44 5.37
N VAL A 72 3.39 -3.00 4.88
CA VAL A 72 2.42 -3.88 4.21
C VAL A 72 2.00 -3.36 2.85
N ALA A 73 1.61 -2.09 2.73
CA ALA A 73 1.13 -1.51 1.48
C ALA A 73 1.86 -0.22 1.14
N LEU A 74 1.90 0.11 -0.14
CA LEU A 74 2.59 1.27 -0.71
C LEU A 74 1.67 2.00 -1.67
N LEU A 75 1.54 3.32 -1.48
CA LEU A 75 0.97 4.21 -2.49
C LEU A 75 2.04 5.21 -2.96
N VAL A 76 1.88 5.70 -4.17
CA VAL A 76 2.73 6.73 -4.78
C VAL A 76 1.83 7.82 -5.32
N ASP A 77 2.02 9.06 -4.91
CA ASP A 77 1.26 10.21 -5.41
C ASP A 77 1.87 10.82 -6.68
N ASP A 78 1.25 11.88 -7.20
CA ASP A 78 1.69 12.56 -8.42
C ASP A 78 3.02 13.32 -8.28
N GLU A 79 3.42 13.67 -7.06
CA GLU A 79 4.72 14.23 -6.71
C GLU A 79 5.78 13.16 -6.43
N GLU A 80 5.39 11.88 -6.52
CA GLU A 80 6.20 10.71 -6.17
C GLU A 80 6.53 10.62 -4.68
N ASN A 81 5.69 11.19 -3.80
CA ASN A 81 5.77 10.86 -2.38
C ASN A 81 5.26 9.45 -2.15
N LEU A 82 5.90 8.76 -1.23
CA LEU A 82 5.66 7.36 -0.93
C LEU A 82 4.93 7.23 0.40
N TYR A 83 3.76 6.61 0.39
CA TYR A 83 2.93 6.37 1.57
C TYR A 83 2.99 4.88 1.91
N VAL A 84 3.44 4.55 3.10
CA VAL A 84 3.63 3.15 3.54
C VAL A 84 2.81 2.88 4.78
N SER A 85 1.94 1.89 4.73
CA SER A 85 1.28 1.37 5.95
C SER A 85 2.27 0.52 6.74
N ASP A 86 2.41 0.82 8.03
CA ASP A 86 3.25 0.06 8.95
C ASP A 86 2.40 -0.60 10.03
N GLU A 87 2.15 -1.88 9.82
CA GLU A 87 1.30 -2.70 10.68
C GLU A 87 1.78 -2.75 12.13
N ALA A 88 3.08 -2.85 12.38
CA ALA A 88 3.63 -2.96 13.72
C ALA A 88 3.72 -1.63 14.48
N ASN A 89 3.84 -0.51 13.75
CA ASN A 89 3.87 0.82 14.33
C ASN A 89 2.50 1.51 14.31
N HIS A 90 1.45 0.84 13.80
CA HIS A 90 0.06 1.33 13.76
C HIS A 90 -0.09 2.70 13.10
N LYS A 91 0.66 2.95 12.02
CA LYS A 91 0.72 4.26 11.36
C LYS A 91 0.89 4.17 9.86
N ILE A 92 0.65 5.28 9.19
CA ILE A 92 1.04 5.52 7.81
C ILE A 92 2.26 6.43 7.83
N VAL A 93 3.33 6.03 7.15
CA VAL A 93 4.57 6.79 7.01
C VAL A 93 4.62 7.40 5.62
N ILE A 94 4.95 8.67 5.54
CA ILE A 94 5.05 9.40 4.28
C ILE A 94 6.50 9.89 4.15
N MET A 95 7.09 9.60 3.01
CA MET A 95 8.43 10.06 2.65
C MET A 95 8.42 10.59 1.20
N ASP A 96 9.38 11.43 0.88
CA ASP A 96 9.57 11.87 -0.49
C ASP A 96 10.22 10.78 -1.38
N LYS A 97 10.37 11.06 -2.66
CA LYS A 97 10.99 10.15 -3.64
C LYS A 97 12.48 9.88 -3.37
N GLU A 98 13.15 10.72 -2.61
CA GLU A 98 14.52 10.53 -2.14
C GLU A 98 14.58 9.64 -0.90
N GLY A 99 13.44 9.43 -0.21
CA GLY A 99 13.31 8.60 0.99
C GLY A 99 13.43 9.38 2.30
N GLU A 100 13.40 10.71 2.22
CA GLU A 100 13.40 11.56 3.40
C GLU A 100 12.01 11.57 4.02
N HIS A 101 11.95 11.41 5.34
CA HIS A 101 10.70 11.38 6.07
C HIS A 101 10.02 12.75 6.05
N ILE A 102 8.81 12.81 5.50
CA ILE A 102 7.98 14.02 5.50
C ILE A 102 7.15 14.08 6.79
N ARG A 103 6.33 13.04 7.04
CA ARG A 103 5.44 12.93 8.21
C ARG A 103 4.97 11.51 8.42
N SER A 104 4.27 11.30 9.52
CA SER A 104 3.51 10.07 9.76
C SER A 104 2.22 10.43 10.48
N PHE A 105 1.18 9.63 10.27
CA PHE A 105 -0.06 9.75 11.04
C PHE A 105 -0.58 8.36 11.44
N GLY A 106 -1.49 8.35 12.40
CA GLY A 106 -1.97 7.14 13.06
C GLY A 106 -1.19 6.84 14.33
N GLU A 107 -1.88 6.29 15.28
CA GLU A 107 -1.37 5.73 16.53
C GLU A 107 -2.24 4.55 16.93
N GLN A 108 -1.72 3.64 17.73
CA GLN A 108 -2.47 2.47 18.15
C GLN A 108 -3.72 2.84 18.95
N GLY A 109 -4.88 2.30 18.54
CA GLY A 109 -6.12 2.46 19.27
C GLY A 109 -7.36 2.09 18.46
N SER A 110 -8.52 2.11 19.12
CA SER A 110 -9.82 1.80 18.52
C SER A 110 -10.69 3.03 18.27
N GLU A 111 -10.31 4.20 18.78
CA GLU A 111 -11.05 5.43 18.54
C GLU A 111 -10.98 5.82 17.05
N PRO A 112 -11.98 6.52 16.50
CA PRO A 112 -11.89 7.08 15.15
C PRO A 112 -10.64 7.94 14.96
N GLY A 113 -9.93 7.74 13.85
CA GLY A 113 -8.65 8.38 13.56
C GLY A 113 -7.43 7.63 14.10
N LYS A 114 -7.60 6.71 15.05
CA LYS A 114 -6.56 5.76 15.45
C LYS A 114 -6.58 4.52 14.57
N LEU A 115 -5.46 3.80 14.53
CA LEU A 115 -5.27 2.62 13.70
C LEU A 115 -4.84 1.42 14.56
N ASP A 116 -5.28 0.23 14.21
CA ASP A 116 -4.71 -1.00 14.73
C ASP A 116 -4.35 -1.94 13.60
N ARG A 117 -3.05 -2.03 13.33
CA ARG A 117 -2.46 -2.84 12.27
C ARG A 117 -3.03 -2.48 10.88
N PRO A 118 -2.82 -1.24 10.40
CA PRO A 118 -3.27 -0.83 9.08
C PRO A 118 -2.60 -1.68 8.00
N SER A 119 -3.37 -2.11 6.99
CA SER A 119 -2.89 -2.94 5.89
C SER A 119 -3.07 -2.26 4.54
N GLY A 120 -4.02 -2.68 3.73
CA GLY A 120 -4.24 -2.13 2.40
C GLY A 120 -4.62 -0.66 2.40
N MET A 121 -4.16 0.06 1.39
CA MET A 121 -4.46 1.46 1.16
C MET A 121 -4.75 1.73 -0.30
N VAL A 122 -5.53 2.77 -0.57
CA VAL A 122 -5.78 3.29 -1.92
C VAL A 122 -6.07 4.78 -1.88
N PHE A 123 -5.66 5.53 -2.90
CA PHE A 123 -6.15 6.89 -3.11
C PHE A 123 -7.54 6.88 -3.73
N ASP A 124 -8.42 7.74 -3.26
CA ASP A 124 -9.69 8.03 -3.94
C ASP A 124 -9.51 9.11 -5.02
N ALA A 125 -10.60 9.46 -5.71
CA ALA A 125 -10.58 10.44 -6.79
C ALA A 125 -10.25 11.87 -6.32
N GLU A 126 -10.43 12.18 -5.05
CA GLU A 126 -10.07 13.46 -4.43
C GLU A 126 -8.65 13.47 -3.86
N GLY A 127 -7.91 12.37 -3.98
CA GLY A 127 -6.55 12.22 -3.46
C GLY A 127 -6.48 11.91 -1.96
N ASN A 128 -7.61 11.56 -1.31
CA ASN A 128 -7.60 11.11 0.07
C ASN A 128 -7.22 9.63 0.16
N ILE A 129 -6.79 9.20 1.32
CA ILE A 129 -6.31 7.85 1.57
C ILE A 129 -7.39 7.03 2.26
N ILE A 130 -7.81 5.94 1.64
CA ILE A 130 -8.67 4.93 2.25
C ILE A 130 -7.79 3.83 2.78
N VAL A 131 -7.96 3.46 4.06
CA VAL A 131 -7.10 2.53 4.80
C VAL A 131 -7.94 1.41 5.39
N SER A 132 -7.50 0.17 5.21
CA SER A 132 -8.00 -0.98 5.96
C SER A 132 -7.39 -0.98 7.36
N ASP A 133 -8.21 -0.67 8.37
CA ASP A 133 -7.85 -0.69 9.79
C ASP A 133 -8.17 -2.09 10.35
N THR A 134 -7.29 -3.03 10.03
CA THR A 134 -7.52 -4.47 10.00
C THR A 134 -8.02 -5.05 11.32
N VAL A 135 -7.34 -4.78 12.42
CA VAL A 135 -7.70 -5.35 13.73
C VAL A 135 -8.94 -4.67 14.32
N ASN A 136 -9.19 -3.41 13.96
CA ASN A 136 -10.41 -2.71 14.32
C ASN A 136 -11.62 -3.09 13.44
N ASN A 137 -11.46 -3.95 12.43
CA ASN A 137 -12.53 -4.43 11.55
C ASN A 137 -13.32 -3.30 10.88
N ARG A 138 -12.62 -2.29 10.37
CA ARG A 138 -13.22 -1.11 9.76
C ARG A 138 -12.35 -0.54 8.64
N ILE A 139 -12.93 0.36 7.89
CA ILE A 139 -12.24 1.16 6.88
C ILE A 139 -12.28 2.61 7.31
N GLN A 140 -11.18 3.32 7.16
CA GLN A 140 -11.09 4.74 7.46
C GLN A 140 -10.58 5.52 6.26
N ARG A 141 -11.08 6.74 6.07
CA ARG A 141 -10.67 7.67 5.03
C ARG A 141 -10.01 8.88 5.68
N PHE A 142 -8.83 9.23 5.21
CA PHE A 142 -8.02 10.33 5.74
C PHE A 142 -7.62 11.29 4.61
N THR A 143 -7.36 12.55 4.96
CA THR A 143 -6.56 13.43 4.10
C THR A 143 -5.11 12.94 4.04
N THR A 144 -4.32 13.46 3.11
CA THR A 144 -2.87 13.20 3.07
C THR A 144 -2.13 13.74 4.30
N GLU A 145 -2.71 14.69 5.03
CA GLU A 145 -2.20 15.23 6.29
C GLU A 145 -2.52 14.33 7.50
N GLY A 146 -3.41 13.33 7.33
CA GLY A 146 -3.82 12.40 8.38
C GLY A 146 -5.07 12.84 9.15
N GLU A 147 -5.83 13.81 8.64
CA GLU A 147 -7.13 14.19 9.22
C GLU A 147 -8.18 13.15 8.84
N LEU A 148 -8.91 12.64 9.83
CA LEU A 148 -10.00 11.67 9.59
C LEU A 148 -11.18 12.36 8.90
N LEU A 149 -11.59 11.82 7.75
CA LEU A 149 -12.75 12.26 6.99
C LEU A 149 -13.97 11.35 7.23
N GLN A 150 -13.74 10.05 7.27
CA GLN A 150 -14.82 9.05 7.38
C GLN A 150 -14.30 7.76 8.03
N CYS A 151 -15.19 7.11 8.78
CA CYS A 151 -14.96 5.80 9.37
C CYS A 151 -16.21 4.96 9.19
N PHE A 152 -16.09 3.74 8.68
CA PHE A 152 -17.21 2.84 8.47
C PHE A 152 -16.82 1.38 8.62
N GLY A 153 -17.79 0.54 8.92
CA GLY A 153 -17.62 -0.86 9.25
C GLY A 153 -17.56 -1.11 10.75
N GLU A 154 -17.92 -2.32 11.13
CA GLU A 154 -17.86 -2.84 12.49
C GLU A 154 -17.48 -4.32 12.46
N SER A 155 -17.15 -4.90 13.61
CA SER A 155 -16.78 -6.32 13.69
C SER A 155 -17.99 -7.22 13.45
N GLY A 156 -17.90 -8.14 12.50
CA GLY A 156 -18.96 -9.09 12.23
C GLY A 156 -18.89 -9.72 10.83
N SER A 157 -19.93 -10.47 10.49
CA SER A 157 -20.10 -11.13 9.19
C SER A 157 -21.31 -10.62 8.40
N ASP A 158 -22.14 -9.78 9.02
CA ASP A 158 -23.35 -9.22 8.39
C ASP A 158 -22.99 -8.15 7.34
N GLU A 159 -23.98 -7.66 6.64
CA GLU A 159 -23.83 -6.57 5.67
C GLU A 159 -23.35 -5.30 6.40
N GLY A 160 -22.28 -4.69 5.88
CA GLY A 160 -21.64 -3.52 6.49
C GLY A 160 -20.64 -3.82 7.61
N ALA A 161 -20.51 -5.09 8.03
CA ALA A 161 -19.53 -5.54 9.00
C ALA A 161 -18.33 -6.22 8.32
N PHE A 162 -17.18 -6.21 8.97
CA PHE A 162 -15.92 -6.83 8.49
C PHE A 162 -15.31 -7.76 9.54
N SER A 163 -14.48 -8.68 9.05
CA SER A 163 -13.63 -9.51 9.88
C SER A 163 -12.21 -9.53 9.32
N MET A 164 -11.34 -8.72 9.87
CA MET A 164 -9.97 -8.50 9.42
C MET A 164 -9.89 -8.10 7.93
N PRO A 165 -10.50 -6.95 7.52
CA PRO A 165 -10.36 -6.45 6.16
C PRO A 165 -8.88 -6.19 5.87
N TRP A 166 -8.40 -6.67 4.71
CA TRP A 166 -6.98 -6.61 4.38
C TRP A 166 -6.70 -5.67 3.21
N GLY A 167 -7.16 -6.02 2.02
CA GLY A 167 -7.01 -5.21 0.82
C GLY A 167 -8.19 -4.27 0.62
N VAL A 168 -7.94 -3.09 0.08
CA VAL A 168 -8.96 -2.13 -0.32
C VAL A 168 -8.61 -1.52 -1.67
N THR A 169 -9.62 -1.30 -2.50
CA THR A 169 -9.47 -0.56 -3.76
C THR A 169 -10.75 0.22 -4.07
N VAL A 170 -10.65 1.16 -5.01
CA VAL A 170 -11.79 1.96 -5.49
C VAL A 170 -11.89 1.86 -7.01
N ASP A 171 -13.10 1.93 -7.53
CA ASP A 171 -13.34 2.06 -8.97
C ASP A 171 -13.47 3.54 -9.39
N GLN A 172 -13.59 3.78 -10.69
CA GLN A 172 -13.77 5.13 -11.25
C GLN A 172 -15.09 5.82 -10.84
N SER A 173 -16.05 5.06 -10.32
CA SER A 173 -17.33 5.57 -9.82
C SER A 173 -17.28 5.90 -8.33
N GLY A 174 -16.15 5.63 -7.66
CA GLY A 174 -15.97 5.83 -6.21
C GLY A 174 -16.50 4.68 -5.35
N ASN A 175 -16.84 3.53 -5.95
CA ASN A 175 -17.20 2.35 -5.17
C ASN A 175 -15.95 1.74 -4.53
N ILE A 176 -16.05 1.43 -3.25
CA ILE A 176 -14.97 0.84 -2.46
C ILE A 176 -15.16 -0.68 -2.42
N TYR A 177 -14.12 -1.40 -2.77
CA TYR A 177 -14.05 -2.87 -2.71
C TYR A 177 -13.08 -3.27 -1.61
N VAL A 178 -13.50 -4.16 -0.73
CA VAL A 178 -12.73 -4.60 0.43
C VAL A 178 -12.56 -6.12 0.38
N ALA A 179 -11.33 -6.58 0.52
CA ALA A 179 -11.03 -7.99 0.74
C ALA A 179 -11.23 -8.31 2.25
N ASP A 180 -12.38 -8.85 2.58
CA ASP A 180 -12.80 -9.16 3.95
C ASP A 180 -12.34 -10.57 4.35
N TRP A 181 -11.07 -10.67 4.73
CA TRP A 181 -10.29 -11.90 4.78
C TRP A 181 -10.91 -13.03 5.59
N LYS A 182 -11.37 -12.76 6.81
CA LYS A 182 -11.95 -13.82 7.66
C LYS A 182 -13.41 -14.12 7.36
N ASN A 183 -14.05 -13.34 6.50
CA ASN A 183 -15.39 -13.62 6.02
C ASN A 183 -15.39 -14.27 4.63
N ASP A 184 -14.21 -14.54 4.05
CA ASP A 184 -14.04 -15.18 2.73
C ASP A 184 -14.81 -14.48 1.60
N ARG A 185 -14.85 -13.15 1.60
CA ARG A 185 -15.56 -12.33 0.62
C ARG A 185 -14.82 -11.03 0.26
#